data_fb2e382a3e502c40e3d05d9c1b1925b4
#
_entry.id   fb2e382a3e502c40e3d05d9c1b1925b4
#
_cell.length_a   1.000
_cell.length_b   1.000
_cell.length_c   1.000
_cell.angle_alpha   90.00
_cell.angle_beta   90.00
_cell.angle_gamma   90.00
#
_symmetry.space_group_name_H-M   'P 1'
#
loop_
_entity.id
_entity.type
_entity.pdbx_description
1 polymer ?
#
loop_
_entity_poly.entity_id
_entity_poly.type
_entity_poly.pdbx_seq_one_letter_code
_entity_poly.pdbx_strand_id
1 'polypeptide(L)'
;VKYWNDFKKTGSILRAETFQAVNLLPLIGDNKLSRAGILLPSYRNQVAFLDLFDENLPTTNFNWYMSATSGAGKSVMAQAIVNQVLDTHGIVSIFDIGDSYKAFCSSRGGQYINGSTLRFNPFANLTNIEEQAERVRDQLCILASPNGLLDDVHQSLILRAITEQFPEHKQGMRIDHIVEYLK
;
A
#
# COMPACT_ATOMS: atom_id res chain seq x y z
N VAL A 1 -11.16 -43.52 40.83
CA VAL A 1 -10.14 -43.83 41.85
C VAL A 1 -9.45 -45.14 41.51
N LYS A 2 -10.16 -46.23 41.12
CA LYS A 2 -9.60 -47.55 40.83
C LYS A 2 -8.56 -47.51 39.65
N TYR A 3 -8.92 -46.89 38.52
CA TYR A 3 -8.07 -46.76 37.36
C TYR A 3 -6.81 -45.92 37.61
N TRP A 4 -6.88 -44.90 38.46
CA TRP A 4 -5.71 -44.10 38.84
C TRP A 4 -4.59 -44.88 39.50
N ASN A 5 -4.94 -45.82 40.33
CA ASN A 5 -3.96 -46.68 41.01
C ASN A 5 -3.33 -47.70 40.06
N ASP A 6 -4.07 -48.13 39.04
CA ASP A 6 -3.59 -49.04 38.04
C ASP A 6 -2.57 -48.35 37.11
N PHE A 7 -2.85 -47.09 36.71
CA PHE A 7 -1.90 -46.27 35.95
C PHE A 7 -0.59 -45.99 36.69
N LYS A 8 -0.67 -45.79 38.03
CA LYS A 8 0.54 -45.65 38.86
C LYS A 8 1.41 -46.89 38.85
N LYS A 9 0.81 -48.08 38.88
CA LYS A 9 1.52 -49.36 38.91
C LYS A 9 2.19 -49.67 37.57
N THR A 10 1.62 -49.22 36.48
CA THR A 10 2.17 -49.48 35.13
C THR A 10 3.30 -48.54 34.75
N GLY A 11 3.68 -47.58 35.59
CA GLY A 11 4.68 -46.57 35.24
C GLY A 11 4.22 -45.55 34.15
N SER A 12 2.94 -45.57 33.80
CA SER A 12 2.36 -44.67 32.77
C SER A 12 2.14 -43.25 33.27
N ILE A 13 2.49 -42.95 34.50
CA ILE A 13 2.36 -41.62 35.09
C ILE A 13 3.74 -40.98 35.21
N LEU A 14 3.96 -39.94 34.43
CA LEU A 14 5.13 -39.12 34.53
C LEU A 14 4.84 -37.87 35.38
N ARG A 15 5.82 -37.47 36.17
CA ARG A 15 5.77 -36.18 36.86
C ARG A 15 6.28 -35.13 35.90
N ALA A 16 5.52 -34.07 35.72
CA ALA A 16 5.92 -32.93 34.90
C ALA A 16 5.57 -31.65 35.70
N GLU A 17 6.35 -30.62 35.51
CA GLU A 17 6.00 -29.29 35.97
C GLU A 17 4.81 -28.77 35.14
N THR A 18 4.04 -27.85 35.74
CA THR A 18 2.84 -27.28 35.10
C THR A 18 3.15 -26.76 33.68
N PHE A 19 4.28 -26.09 33.50
CA PHE A 19 4.72 -25.59 32.21
C PHE A 19 4.94 -26.70 31.19
N GLN A 20 5.58 -27.79 31.59
CA GLN A 20 5.81 -28.96 30.73
C GLN A 20 4.50 -29.65 30.37
N ALA A 21 3.59 -29.79 31.34
CA ALA A 21 2.28 -30.38 31.11
C ALA A 21 1.43 -29.56 30.15
N VAL A 22 1.47 -28.23 30.25
CA VAL A 22 0.76 -27.30 29.35
C VAL A 22 1.30 -27.40 27.93
N ASN A 23 2.62 -27.56 27.77
CA ASN A 23 3.23 -27.72 26.45
C ASN A 23 2.88 -29.05 25.74
N LEU A 24 2.44 -30.06 26.51
CA LEU A 24 1.96 -31.33 25.94
C LEU A 24 0.47 -31.30 25.55
N LEU A 25 -0.25 -30.28 25.97
CA LEU A 25 -1.66 -30.14 25.57
C LEU A 25 -1.74 -29.69 24.10
N PRO A 26 -2.66 -30.24 23.30
CA PRO A 26 -2.86 -29.84 21.90
C PRO A 26 -3.58 -28.49 21.79
N LEU A 27 -3.23 -27.54 22.66
CA LEU A 27 -3.77 -26.18 22.69
C LEU A 27 -2.92 -25.25 21.81
N ILE A 28 -2.68 -25.67 20.59
CA ILE A 28 -1.96 -24.86 19.62
C ILE A 28 -3.00 -24.20 18.73
N GLY A 29 -3.12 -22.89 18.85
CA GLY A 29 -3.90 -22.04 17.98
C GLY A 29 -3.00 -21.15 17.15
N ASP A 30 -3.40 -20.84 15.93
CA ASP A 30 -2.75 -19.81 15.15
C ASP A 30 -3.14 -18.44 15.69
N ASN A 31 -2.24 -17.47 15.53
CA ASN A 31 -2.57 -16.08 15.82
C ASN A 31 -3.67 -15.62 14.85
N LYS A 32 -4.76 -15.08 15.39
CA LYS A 32 -5.89 -14.60 14.60
C LYS A 32 -5.64 -13.26 13.90
N LEU A 33 -4.45 -12.68 14.06
CA LEU A 33 -4.04 -11.38 13.54
C LEU A 33 -4.95 -10.26 14.04
N SER A 34 -6.10 -10.07 13.44
CA SER A 34 -7.10 -9.06 13.81
C SER A 34 -8.39 -9.69 14.31
N ARG A 35 -9.30 -8.90 14.89
CA ARG A 35 -10.62 -9.37 15.35
C ARG A 35 -11.65 -9.44 14.24
N ALA A 36 -11.44 -8.67 13.19
CA ALA A 36 -12.30 -8.57 12.01
C ALA A 36 -11.43 -8.30 10.78
N GLY A 37 -12.02 -8.26 9.60
CA GLY A 37 -11.32 -7.94 8.36
C GLY A 37 -11.42 -9.07 7.33
N ILE A 38 -10.43 -9.19 6.48
CA ILE A 38 -10.35 -10.23 5.44
C ILE A 38 -10.15 -11.59 6.10
N LEU A 39 -10.99 -12.53 5.73
CA LEU A 39 -10.92 -13.91 6.20
C LEU A 39 -9.82 -14.65 5.44
N LEU A 40 -8.84 -15.16 6.17
CA LEU A 40 -7.71 -15.91 5.61
C LEU A 40 -7.65 -17.31 6.21
N PRO A 41 -7.39 -18.34 5.40
CA PRO A 41 -7.06 -19.67 5.90
C PRO A 41 -5.62 -19.69 6.43
N SER A 42 -5.40 -20.26 7.59
CA SER A 42 -4.07 -20.51 8.12
C SER A 42 -3.58 -21.93 7.80
N TYR A 43 -2.30 -22.22 8.07
CA TYR A 43 -1.69 -23.52 7.81
C TYR A 43 -2.37 -24.70 8.52
N ARG A 44 -3.12 -24.44 9.60
CA ARG A 44 -3.81 -25.48 10.38
C ARG A 44 -5.30 -25.54 10.09
N ASN A 45 -5.72 -25.06 8.91
CA ASN A 45 -7.15 -24.94 8.55
C ASN A 45 -7.96 -24.12 9.58
N GLN A 46 -7.31 -23.24 10.31
CA GLN A 46 -7.97 -22.28 11.16
C GLN A 46 -8.26 -21.01 10.36
N VAL A 47 -9.16 -20.22 10.85
CA VAL A 47 -9.52 -18.94 10.26
C VAL A 47 -8.79 -17.83 10.98
N ALA A 48 -8.08 -17.00 10.23
CA ALA A 48 -7.50 -15.75 10.69
C ALA A 48 -8.19 -14.57 10.01
N PHE A 49 -8.21 -13.43 10.68
CA PHE A 49 -8.71 -12.18 10.13
C PHE A 49 -7.55 -11.21 9.94
N LEU A 50 -7.52 -10.52 8.83
CA LEU A 50 -6.53 -9.49 8.55
C LEU A 50 -7.26 -8.17 8.29
N ASP A 51 -7.05 -7.22 9.17
CA ASP A 51 -7.35 -5.81 8.95
C ASP A 51 -6.03 -5.04 8.94
N LEU A 52 -5.68 -4.46 7.80
CA LEU A 52 -4.42 -3.74 7.64
C LEU A 52 -4.36 -2.42 8.43
N PHE A 53 -5.50 -1.93 8.87
CA PHE A 53 -5.63 -0.69 9.65
C PHE A 53 -5.95 -0.96 11.13
N ASP A 54 -5.84 -2.22 11.59
CA ASP A 54 -6.05 -2.58 12.99
C ASP A 54 -4.92 -2.00 13.85
N GLU A 55 -5.24 -1.04 14.70
CA GLU A 55 -4.30 -0.38 15.61
C GLU A 55 -3.70 -1.34 16.66
N ASN A 56 -4.28 -2.52 16.84
CA ASN A 56 -3.77 -3.53 17.76
C ASN A 56 -2.68 -4.42 17.12
N LEU A 57 -2.45 -4.31 15.82
CA LEU A 57 -1.31 -4.99 15.20
C LEU A 57 0.00 -4.36 15.67
N PRO A 58 1.06 -5.15 15.89
CA PRO A 58 2.35 -4.65 16.34
C PRO A 58 3.11 -3.98 15.18
N THR A 59 2.49 -3.00 14.54
CA THR A 59 3.05 -2.26 13.39
C THR A 59 3.16 -0.78 13.75
N THR A 60 4.21 -0.13 13.28
CA THR A 60 4.42 1.31 13.47
C THR A 60 3.86 2.15 12.32
N ASN A 61 3.45 1.50 11.23
CA ASN A 61 2.85 2.13 10.05
C ASN A 61 1.95 1.13 9.32
N PHE A 62 1.16 1.61 8.37
CA PHE A 62 0.24 0.80 7.56
C PHE A 62 0.82 0.41 6.19
N ASN A 63 2.12 0.54 6.00
CA ASN A 63 2.78 0.08 4.78
C ASN A 63 2.92 -1.44 4.79
N TRP A 64 2.68 -2.06 3.65
CA TRP A 64 2.80 -3.50 3.50
C TRP A 64 3.36 -3.86 2.14
N TYR A 65 3.96 -5.03 2.06
CA TYR A 65 4.54 -5.56 0.85
C TYR A 65 4.02 -6.97 0.59
N MET A 66 3.66 -7.25 -0.66
CA MET A 66 3.18 -8.57 -1.07
C MET A 66 4.06 -9.11 -2.20
N SER A 67 4.70 -10.24 -1.97
CA SER A 67 5.48 -10.98 -2.95
C SER A 67 4.89 -12.37 -3.16
N ALA A 68 4.79 -12.78 -4.41
CA ALA A 68 4.31 -14.09 -4.79
C ALA A 68 4.81 -14.45 -6.19
N THR A 69 4.93 -15.74 -6.47
CA THR A 69 5.18 -16.24 -7.82
C THR A 69 4.01 -15.92 -8.75
N SER A 70 4.27 -15.91 -10.05
CA SER A 70 3.19 -15.71 -11.04
C SER A 70 2.10 -16.77 -10.88
N GLY A 71 0.83 -16.34 -10.90
CA GLY A 71 -0.32 -17.24 -10.73
C GLY A 71 -0.66 -17.63 -9.29
N ALA A 72 0.12 -17.23 -8.28
CA ALA A 72 -0.13 -17.57 -6.87
C ALA A 72 -1.28 -16.80 -6.19
N GLY A 73 -2.02 -15.98 -6.93
CA GLY A 73 -3.17 -15.26 -6.40
C GLY A 73 -2.87 -13.87 -5.82
N LYS A 74 -1.68 -13.29 -6.06
CA LYS A 74 -1.31 -11.95 -5.57
C LYS A 74 -2.37 -10.89 -5.86
N SER A 75 -2.82 -10.78 -7.12
CA SER A 75 -3.82 -9.77 -7.51
C SER A 75 -5.19 -10.04 -6.88
N VAL A 76 -5.56 -11.31 -6.68
CA VAL A 76 -6.81 -11.68 -6.00
C VAL A 76 -6.79 -11.24 -4.53
N MET A 77 -5.68 -11.49 -3.84
CA MET A 77 -5.49 -11.06 -2.46
C MET A 77 -5.49 -9.54 -2.34
N ALA A 78 -4.79 -8.85 -3.24
CA ALA A 78 -4.78 -7.39 -3.25
C ALA A 78 -6.18 -6.80 -3.52
N GLN A 79 -6.96 -7.40 -4.43
CA GLN A 79 -8.36 -7.00 -4.66
C GLN A 79 -9.25 -7.25 -3.43
N ALA A 80 -9.02 -8.33 -2.67
CA ALA A 80 -9.74 -8.57 -1.43
C ALA A 80 -9.46 -7.48 -0.38
N ILE A 81 -8.21 -7.04 -0.27
CA ILE A 81 -7.81 -5.91 0.59
C ILE A 81 -8.49 -4.61 0.14
N VAL A 82 -8.44 -4.31 -1.15
CA VAL A 82 -9.09 -3.13 -1.72
C VAL A 82 -10.60 -3.15 -1.46
N ASN A 83 -11.24 -4.31 -1.61
CA ASN A 83 -12.66 -4.46 -1.29
C ASN A 83 -12.97 -4.11 0.17
N GLN A 84 -12.17 -4.60 1.11
CA GLN A 84 -12.35 -4.28 2.53
C GLN A 84 -12.28 -2.77 2.77
N VAL A 85 -11.31 -2.09 2.17
CA VAL A 85 -11.17 -0.63 2.30
C VAL A 85 -12.38 0.11 1.71
N LEU A 86 -12.84 -0.31 0.53
CA LEU A 86 -14.02 0.28 -0.11
C LEU A 86 -15.32 0.01 0.66
N ASP A 87 -15.47 -1.18 1.23
CA ASP A 87 -16.65 -1.56 2.02
C ASP A 87 -16.72 -0.79 3.36
N THR A 88 -15.59 -0.28 3.85
CA THR A 88 -15.50 0.65 4.99
C THR A 88 -15.54 2.12 4.58
N HIS A 89 -15.99 2.44 3.37
CA HIS A 89 -16.04 3.79 2.80
C HIS A 89 -14.67 4.49 2.64
N GLY A 90 -13.60 3.72 2.57
CA GLY A 90 -12.26 4.23 2.26
C GLY A 90 -12.10 4.60 0.79
N ILE A 91 -11.12 5.42 0.50
CA ILE A 91 -10.73 5.81 -0.87
C ILE A 91 -9.47 5.04 -1.25
N VAL A 92 -9.45 4.47 -2.45
CA VAL A 92 -8.32 3.69 -2.95
C VAL A 92 -7.87 4.23 -4.29
N SER A 93 -6.56 4.47 -4.43
CA SER A 93 -5.90 4.80 -5.69
C SER A 93 -4.93 3.69 -6.06
N ILE A 94 -5.01 3.19 -7.29
CA ILE A 94 -4.20 2.06 -7.77
C ILE A 94 -3.38 2.50 -8.98
N PHE A 95 -2.08 2.29 -8.93
CA PHE A 95 -1.19 2.37 -10.08
C PHE A 95 -0.88 0.95 -10.55
N ASP A 96 -1.42 0.59 -11.72
CA ASP A 96 -1.34 -0.77 -12.25
C ASP A 96 -0.61 -0.78 -13.61
N ILE A 97 0.35 -1.70 -13.74
CA ILE A 97 1.03 -1.97 -15.00
C ILE A 97 0.50 -3.30 -15.52
N GLY A 98 -0.32 -3.27 -16.58
CA GLY A 98 -0.84 -4.48 -17.21
C GLY A 98 -2.35 -4.71 -17.07
N ASP A 99 -3.10 -3.66 -16.70
CA ASP A 99 -4.59 -3.64 -16.70
C ASP A 99 -5.28 -4.70 -15.82
N SER A 100 -4.58 -5.26 -14.83
CA SER A 100 -5.10 -6.32 -13.95
C SER A 100 -6.31 -5.86 -13.11
N TYR A 101 -6.40 -4.57 -12.84
CA TYR A 101 -7.47 -3.98 -12.02
C TYR A 101 -8.57 -3.29 -12.81
N LYS A 102 -8.49 -3.23 -14.14
CA LYS A 102 -9.46 -2.52 -14.99
C LYS A 102 -10.90 -3.03 -14.82
N ALA A 103 -11.08 -4.35 -14.93
CA ALA A 103 -12.39 -4.96 -14.75
C ALA A 103 -12.93 -4.78 -13.32
N PHE A 104 -12.05 -4.92 -12.32
CA PHE A 104 -12.35 -4.70 -10.92
C PHE A 104 -12.78 -3.25 -10.64
N CYS A 105 -12.02 -2.27 -11.14
CA CYS A 105 -12.35 -0.85 -11.03
C CYS A 105 -13.74 -0.55 -11.58
N SER A 106 -14.04 -1.04 -12.80
CA SER A 106 -15.37 -0.87 -13.42
C SER A 106 -16.49 -1.52 -12.61
N SER A 107 -16.27 -2.72 -12.06
CA SER A 107 -17.27 -3.43 -11.25
C SER A 107 -17.63 -2.71 -9.94
N ARG A 108 -16.70 -1.91 -9.42
CA ARG A 108 -16.89 -1.12 -8.20
C ARG A 108 -17.31 0.34 -8.46
N GLY A 109 -17.61 0.69 -9.71
CA GLY A 109 -18.00 2.05 -10.09
C GLY A 109 -16.85 3.06 -9.99
N GLY A 110 -15.60 2.59 -10.02
CA GLY A 110 -14.41 3.42 -9.95
C GLY A 110 -14.08 4.07 -11.29
N GLN A 111 -13.22 5.08 -11.24
CA GLN A 111 -12.71 5.76 -12.43
C GLN A 111 -11.42 5.08 -12.91
N TYR A 112 -11.44 4.51 -14.09
CA TYR A 112 -10.25 3.98 -14.76
C TYR A 112 -9.65 5.04 -15.69
N ILE A 113 -8.38 5.35 -15.50
CA ILE A 113 -7.61 6.31 -16.32
C ILE A 113 -6.53 5.56 -17.08
N ASN A 114 -6.58 5.60 -18.40
CA ASN A 114 -5.52 5.02 -19.23
C ASN A 114 -4.32 5.96 -19.28
N GLY A 115 -3.18 5.52 -18.72
CA GLY A 115 -1.96 6.30 -18.67
C GLY A 115 -1.43 6.74 -20.05
N SER A 116 -1.67 5.95 -21.12
CA SER A 116 -1.24 6.31 -22.48
C SER A 116 -1.99 7.49 -23.09
N THR A 117 -3.21 7.75 -22.60
CA THR A 117 -4.06 8.87 -23.06
C THR A 117 -4.10 10.02 -22.05
N LEU A 118 -3.52 9.81 -20.86
CA LEU A 118 -3.49 10.83 -19.83
C LEU A 118 -2.68 12.04 -20.27
N ARG A 119 -3.32 13.21 -20.22
CA ARG A 119 -2.64 14.49 -20.41
C ARG A 119 -2.66 15.23 -19.08
N PHE A 120 -1.49 15.59 -18.65
CA PHE A 120 -1.29 16.23 -17.36
C PHE A 120 -0.65 17.60 -17.57
N ASN A 121 -1.25 18.63 -16.96
CA ASN A 121 -0.65 19.94 -16.86
C ASN A 121 -0.21 20.17 -15.42
N PRO A 122 1.10 20.20 -15.11
CA PRO A 122 1.60 20.36 -13.75
C PRO A 122 1.20 21.68 -13.08
N PHE A 123 0.78 22.67 -13.88
CA PHE A 123 0.40 24.00 -13.39
C PHE A 123 -1.10 24.16 -13.12
N ALA A 124 -1.95 23.21 -13.54
CA ALA A 124 -3.41 23.36 -13.50
C ALA A 124 -3.99 23.59 -12.10
N ASN A 125 -3.37 23.05 -11.07
CA ASN A 125 -3.83 23.12 -9.67
C ASN A 125 -2.95 24.01 -8.80
N LEU A 126 -2.08 24.83 -9.38
CA LEU A 126 -1.29 25.80 -8.63
C LEU A 126 -2.17 26.93 -8.10
N THR A 127 -2.22 27.07 -6.79
CA THR A 127 -2.93 28.14 -6.10
C THR A 127 -1.97 29.07 -5.37
N ASN A 128 -0.92 28.52 -4.78
CA ASN A 128 0.13 29.25 -4.08
C ASN A 128 1.49 28.89 -4.68
N ILE A 129 2.07 29.86 -5.42
CA ILE A 129 3.34 29.64 -6.11
C ILE A 129 4.50 29.47 -5.12
N GLU A 130 4.50 30.18 -4.01
CA GLU A 130 5.60 30.18 -3.04
C GLU A 130 5.77 28.79 -2.38
N GLU A 131 4.67 28.11 -2.13
CA GLU A 131 4.71 26.77 -1.50
C GLU A 131 4.78 25.62 -2.49
N GLN A 132 4.30 25.81 -3.72
CA GLN A 132 4.08 24.71 -4.66
C GLN A 132 5.07 24.71 -5.83
N ALA A 133 5.81 25.82 -6.06
CA ALA A 133 6.75 25.93 -7.19
C ALA A 133 7.84 24.85 -7.14
N GLU A 134 8.36 24.52 -5.97
CA GLU A 134 9.39 23.49 -5.81
C GLU A 134 8.89 22.11 -6.24
N ARG A 135 7.65 21.75 -5.89
CA ARG A 135 7.05 20.46 -6.31
C ARG A 135 6.91 20.36 -7.82
N VAL A 136 6.52 21.46 -8.46
CA VAL A 136 6.41 21.50 -9.93
C VAL A 136 7.79 21.48 -10.58
N ARG A 137 8.77 22.20 -10.02
CA ARG A 137 10.18 22.10 -10.45
C ARG A 137 10.65 20.66 -10.44
N ASP A 138 10.45 19.94 -9.33
CA ASP A 138 10.90 18.55 -9.19
C ASP A 138 10.24 17.63 -10.22
N GLN A 139 8.94 17.81 -10.46
CA GLN A 139 8.25 17.08 -11.54
C GLN A 139 8.83 17.39 -12.93
N LEU A 140 9.09 18.64 -13.22
CA LEU A 140 9.70 19.03 -14.50
C LEU A 140 11.13 18.53 -14.64
N CYS A 141 11.92 18.51 -13.55
CA CYS A 141 13.25 17.94 -13.54
C CYS A 141 13.24 16.43 -13.85
N ILE A 142 12.31 15.67 -13.28
CA ILE A 142 12.13 14.24 -13.58
C ILE A 142 11.71 14.04 -15.06
N LEU A 143 10.82 14.87 -15.58
CA LEU A 143 10.39 14.79 -16.98
C LEU A 143 11.52 15.15 -17.95
N ALA A 144 12.35 16.13 -17.62
CA ALA A 144 13.47 16.57 -18.46
C ALA A 144 14.65 15.60 -18.42
N SER A 145 14.88 14.93 -17.30
CA SER A 145 15.99 13.99 -17.12
C SER A 145 15.52 12.72 -16.35
N PRO A 146 14.81 11.79 -17.01
CA PRO A 146 14.28 10.59 -16.34
C PRO A 146 15.36 9.66 -15.79
N ASN A 147 16.57 9.70 -16.33
CA ASN A 147 17.68 8.80 -15.97
C ASN A 147 18.77 9.46 -15.13
N GLY A 148 18.58 10.70 -14.72
CA GLY A 148 19.58 11.44 -13.95
C GLY A 148 18.97 12.67 -13.29
N LEU A 149 19.68 13.19 -12.29
CA LEU A 149 19.33 14.47 -11.69
C LEU A 149 19.93 15.60 -12.55
N LEU A 150 19.13 16.61 -12.81
CA LEU A 150 19.64 17.88 -13.33
C LEU A 150 20.53 18.51 -12.26
N ASP A 151 21.57 19.21 -12.70
CA ASP A 151 22.40 19.98 -11.77
C ASP A 151 21.61 21.13 -11.09
N ASP A 152 22.15 21.66 -10.02
CA ASP A 152 21.48 22.69 -9.22
C ASP A 152 21.24 23.99 -10.01
N VAL A 153 22.07 24.26 -11.03
CA VAL A 153 21.92 25.44 -11.90
C VAL A 153 20.64 25.29 -12.74
N HIS A 154 20.47 24.16 -13.41
CA HIS A 154 19.28 23.91 -14.23
C HIS A 154 18.01 23.85 -13.38
N GLN A 155 18.08 23.24 -12.19
CA GLN A 155 16.94 23.22 -11.26
C GLN A 155 16.54 24.64 -10.84
N SER A 156 17.52 25.50 -10.53
CA SER A 156 17.29 26.89 -10.17
C SER A 156 16.71 27.71 -11.32
N LEU A 157 17.15 27.48 -12.54
CA LEU A 157 16.61 28.15 -13.74
C LEU A 157 15.15 27.74 -13.98
N ILE A 158 14.81 26.47 -13.83
CA ILE A 158 13.41 25.98 -13.95
C ILE A 158 12.54 26.62 -12.87
N LEU A 159 13.01 26.66 -11.62
CA LEU A 159 12.28 27.26 -10.53
C LEU A 159 12.01 28.75 -10.80
N ARG A 160 13.03 29.47 -11.23
CA ARG A 160 12.94 30.87 -11.59
C ARG A 160 11.92 31.09 -12.74
N ALA A 161 12.00 30.27 -13.79
CA ALA A 161 11.05 30.34 -14.90
C ALA A 161 9.61 30.13 -14.43
N ILE A 162 9.35 29.18 -13.53
CA ILE A 162 8.03 28.95 -12.95
C ILE A 162 7.55 30.18 -12.20
N THR A 163 8.40 30.73 -11.33
CA THR A 163 8.04 31.85 -10.44
C THR A 163 7.78 33.13 -11.23
N GLU A 164 8.56 33.40 -12.30
CA GLU A 164 8.41 34.60 -13.10
C GLU A 164 7.26 34.52 -14.12
N GLN A 165 6.98 33.30 -14.66
CA GLN A 165 5.92 33.14 -15.68
C GLN A 165 4.53 32.89 -15.07
N PHE A 166 4.45 32.35 -13.87
CA PHE A 166 3.15 32.02 -13.25
C PHE A 166 2.24 33.25 -13.02
N PRO A 167 2.72 34.41 -12.55
CA PRO A 167 1.85 35.59 -12.36
C PRO A 167 1.14 36.03 -13.62
N GLU A 168 1.77 35.87 -14.79
CA GLU A 168 1.23 36.25 -16.10
C GLU A 168 0.21 35.23 -16.60
N HIS A 169 0.53 33.94 -16.53
CA HIS A 169 -0.26 32.86 -17.15
C HIS A 169 -1.23 32.16 -16.18
N LYS A 170 -0.96 32.19 -14.88
CA LYS A 170 -1.77 31.56 -13.82
C LYS A 170 -2.11 30.10 -14.16
N GLN A 171 -3.37 29.72 -14.07
CA GLN A 171 -3.85 28.37 -14.37
C GLN A 171 -3.75 27.98 -15.84
N GLY A 172 -3.57 28.94 -16.74
CA GLY A 172 -3.32 28.72 -18.18
C GLY A 172 -1.86 28.43 -18.52
N MET A 173 -0.97 28.44 -17.53
CA MET A 173 0.45 28.14 -17.73
C MET A 173 0.67 26.74 -18.29
N ARG A 174 1.62 26.60 -19.20
CA ARG A 174 2.02 25.34 -19.87
C ARG A 174 3.54 25.20 -19.86
N ILE A 175 4.00 23.99 -20.10
CA ILE A 175 5.43 23.70 -20.21
C ILE A 175 6.07 24.54 -21.33
N ASP A 176 5.34 24.81 -22.41
CA ASP A 176 5.83 25.64 -23.54
C ASP A 176 6.29 27.03 -23.08
N HIS A 177 5.61 27.67 -22.15
CA HIS A 177 6.01 28.98 -21.60
C HIS A 177 7.34 28.89 -20.85
N ILE A 178 7.59 27.78 -20.12
CA ILE A 178 8.89 27.54 -19.48
C ILE A 178 9.99 27.36 -20.52
N VAL A 179 9.73 26.57 -21.58
CA VAL A 179 10.70 26.32 -22.64
C VAL A 179 11.02 27.61 -23.39
N GLU A 180 10.04 28.49 -23.62
CA GLU A 180 10.24 29.77 -24.30
C GLU A 180 11.04 30.76 -23.45
N TYR A 181 10.79 30.77 -22.14
CA TYR A 181 11.55 31.60 -21.19
C TYR A 181 13.01 31.16 -21.07
N LEU A 182 13.30 29.86 -21.21
CA LEU A 182 14.65 29.30 -21.08
C LEU A 182 15.48 29.34 -22.35
N LYS A 183 14.91 29.71 -23.48
CA LYS A 183 15.63 29.94 -24.76
C LYS A 183 16.37 31.24 -24.80
#